data_060ab79cbab7591bb4a9e7d6560f98e2
#
_entry.id   060ab79cbab7591bb4a9e7d6560f98e2
#
_cell.length_a   1.000
_cell.length_b   1.000
_cell.length_c   1.000
_cell.angle_alpha   90.00
_cell.angle_beta   90.00
_cell.angle_gamma   90.00
#
_symmetry.space_group_name_H-M   'P 1'
#
loop_
_entity.id
_entity.type
_entity.pdbx_description
1 polymer ?
#
loop_
_entity_poly.entity_id
_entity_poly.type
_entity_poly.pdbx_seq_one_letter_code
_entity_poly.pdbx_strand_id
1 'polypeptide(L)'
;MLAEPDELILTHVSNFRKVKRACDVVRIFHKVLQQKKARLIMVGDGPDRENAQALAHDLEIQNYVNFLGNYLDVNDILCSSDLFLLPSESESFGLAALEAMAEGVPVISSNAGGIPEVNKQGVSGFLSPVGDVDDMARNALTILDDRETLARFKAQALERASLFDEKRIIPMYEAVYHEQ
;
A
#
# COMPACT_ATOMS: atom_id res chain seq x y z
N MET A 1 17.54 6.50 9.19
CA MET A 1 17.50 5.36 8.24
C MET A 1 16.23 4.58 8.56
N LEU A 2 15.36 4.31 7.56
CA LEU A 2 14.07 3.66 7.79
C LEU A 2 14.19 2.14 7.91
N ALA A 3 15.22 1.56 7.29
CA ALA A 3 15.52 0.13 7.28
C ALA A 3 17.02 -0.11 7.07
N GLU A 4 17.49 -1.32 7.33
CA GLU A 4 18.85 -1.76 6.97
C GLU A 4 18.95 -1.98 5.45
N PRO A 5 20.17 -1.97 4.85
CA PRO A 5 20.34 -2.02 3.39
C PRO A 5 19.76 -3.25 2.69
N ASP A 6 19.53 -4.35 3.42
CA ASP A 6 18.98 -5.62 2.93
C ASP A 6 17.53 -5.89 3.39
N GLU A 7 16.92 -4.94 4.09
CA GLU A 7 15.53 -5.02 4.51
C GLU A 7 14.60 -4.43 3.46
N LEU A 8 13.49 -5.13 3.17
CA LEU A 8 12.39 -4.62 2.35
C LEU A 8 11.52 -3.67 3.18
N ILE A 9 11.02 -2.60 2.58
CA ILE A 9 10.15 -1.63 3.24
C ILE A 9 8.72 -1.80 2.74
N LEU A 10 7.83 -2.23 3.64
CA LEU A 10 6.39 -2.21 3.43
C LEU A 10 5.80 -0.97 4.09
N THR A 11 4.86 -0.30 3.42
CA THR A 11 4.31 0.95 3.93
C THR A 11 2.78 0.94 3.91
N HIS A 12 2.19 1.58 4.90
CA HIS A 12 0.76 1.89 4.97
C HIS A 12 0.58 3.34 5.38
N VAL A 13 -0.32 4.05 4.69
CA VAL A 13 -0.65 5.46 4.97
C VAL A 13 -2.16 5.58 5.14
N SER A 14 -2.63 5.99 6.31
CA SER A 14 -4.05 6.24 6.54
C SER A 14 -4.32 7.05 7.82
N ASN A 15 -5.57 7.42 8.03
CA ASN A 15 -6.05 8.03 9.27
C ASN A 15 -6.48 6.99 10.35
N PHE A 16 -6.02 5.78 10.27
CA PHE A 16 -6.26 4.64 11.19
C PHE A 16 -7.68 4.54 11.74
N ARG A 17 -8.69 4.82 10.89
CA ARG A 17 -10.09 4.51 11.20
C ARG A 17 -10.32 3.01 10.97
N LYS A 18 -11.31 2.45 11.65
CA LYS A 18 -11.69 1.03 11.55
C LYS A 18 -11.79 0.52 10.10
N VAL A 19 -12.38 1.33 9.21
CA VAL A 19 -12.52 1.04 7.77
C VAL A 19 -11.17 0.84 7.06
N LYS A 20 -10.06 1.37 7.60
CA LYS A 20 -8.70 1.24 7.05
C LYS A 20 -8.01 -0.05 7.46
N ARG A 21 -8.56 -0.75 8.46
CA ARG A 21 -8.11 -2.09 8.88
C ARG A 21 -6.61 -2.15 9.23
N ALA A 22 -6.13 -1.17 10.00
CA ALA A 22 -4.71 -1.06 10.38
C ALA A 22 -4.15 -2.35 11.05
N CYS A 23 -4.97 -3.06 11.81
CA CYS A 23 -4.61 -4.36 12.38
C CYS A 23 -4.35 -5.43 11.31
N ASP A 24 -5.06 -5.39 10.18
CA ASP A 24 -4.80 -6.34 9.10
C ASP A 24 -3.49 -6.04 8.37
N VAL A 25 -3.10 -4.77 8.28
CA VAL A 25 -1.75 -4.40 7.80
C VAL A 25 -0.68 -5.10 8.63
N VAL A 26 -0.80 -5.05 9.96
CA VAL A 26 0.13 -5.71 10.89
C VAL A 26 0.12 -7.23 10.71
N ARG A 27 -1.06 -7.85 10.54
CA ARG A 27 -1.18 -9.31 10.30
C ARG A 27 -0.57 -9.74 8.97
N ILE A 28 -0.80 -8.98 7.89
CA ILE A 28 -0.20 -9.22 6.57
C ILE A 28 1.32 -9.16 6.70
N PHE A 29 1.82 -8.09 7.31
CA PHE A 29 3.25 -7.89 7.52
C PHE A 29 3.88 -9.02 8.36
N HIS A 30 3.24 -9.45 9.44
CA HIS A 30 3.72 -10.57 10.24
C HIS A 30 3.95 -11.83 9.41
N LYS A 31 3.04 -12.14 8.47
CA LYS A 31 3.19 -13.30 7.55
C LYS A 31 4.33 -13.11 6.55
N VAL A 32 4.53 -11.89 6.05
CA VAL A 32 5.65 -11.56 5.16
C VAL A 32 6.98 -11.67 5.92
N LEU A 33 7.05 -11.17 7.15
CA LEU A 33 8.26 -11.19 7.99
C LEU A 33 8.76 -12.60 8.29
N GLN A 34 7.88 -13.62 8.28
CA GLN A 34 8.28 -15.02 8.44
C GLN A 34 9.15 -15.55 7.28
N GLN A 35 9.15 -14.89 6.12
CA GLN A 35 9.84 -15.36 4.90
C GLN A 35 10.83 -14.35 4.33
N LYS A 36 10.69 -13.07 4.65
CA LYS A 36 11.52 -11.99 4.11
C LYS A 36 12.02 -11.08 5.24
N LYS A 37 13.24 -10.61 5.15
CA LYS A 37 13.71 -9.52 6.00
C LYS A 37 13.00 -8.24 5.57
N ALA A 38 12.19 -7.69 6.44
CA ALA A 38 11.37 -6.55 6.09
C ALA A 38 11.08 -5.66 7.31
N ARG A 39 10.68 -4.44 7.03
CA ARG A 39 10.22 -3.45 8.00
C ARG A 39 8.89 -2.87 7.55
N LEU A 40 7.97 -2.67 8.49
CA LEU A 40 6.70 -2.01 8.23
C LEU A 40 6.76 -0.56 8.72
N ILE A 41 6.39 0.35 7.84
CA ILE A 41 6.23 1.78 8.15
C ILE A 41 4.75 2.12 8.12
N MET A 42 4.22 2.55 9.27
CA MET A 42 2.82 2.93 9.45
C MET A 42 2.75 4.46 9.60
N VAL A 43 2.21 5.15 8.59
CA VAL A 43 2.10 6.62 8.56
C VAL A 43 0.66 7.03 8.79
N GLY A 44 0.47 7.99 9.67
CA GLY A 44 -0.82 8.55 10.06
C GLY A 44 -1.17 8.28 11.51
N ASP A 45 -2.36 8.72 11.88
CA ASP A 45 -2.87 8.62 13.24
C ASP A 45 -4.38 8.40 13.24
N GLY A 46 -4.93 7.88 14.34
CA GLY A 46 -6.35 7.66 14.50
C GLY A 46 -6.70 6.58 15.51
N PRO A 47 -8.02 6.28 15.65
CA PRO A 47 -8.55 5.45 16.75
C PRO A 47 -7.96 4.04 16.82
N ASP A 48 -7.59 3.44 15.68
CA ASP A 48 -7.08 2.06 15.65
C ASP A 48 -5.55 1.96 15.78
N ARG A 49 -4.84 3.09 16.00
CA ARG A 49 -3.39 3.08 16.16
C ARG A 49 -2.95 2.23 17.35
N GLU A 50 -3.57 2.45 18.51
CA GLU A 50 -3.23 1.70 19.74
C GLU A 50 -3.50 0.20 19.57
N ASN A 51 -4.59 -0.16 18.90
CA ASN A 51 -4.92 -1.56 18.61
C ASN A 51 -3.87 -2.22 17.69
N ALA A 52 -3.40 -1.49 16.67
CA ALA A 52 -2.36 -1.98 15.78
C ALA A 52 -0.99 -2.12 16.48
N GLN A 53 -0.66 -1.20 17.40
CA GLN A 53 0.55 -1.27 18.22
C GLN A 53 0.50 -2.44 19.21
N ALA A 54 -0.62 -2.63 19.89
CA ALA A 54 -0.83 -3.76 20.80
C ALA A 54 -0.71 -5.09 20.04
N LEU A 55 -1.31 -5.19 18.85
CA LEU A 55 -1.20 -6.38 18.01
C LEU A 55 0.24 -6.65 17.56
N ALA A 56 1.00 -5.63 17.22
CA ALA A 56 2.40 -5.80 16.87
C ALA A 56 3.23 -6.33 18.04
N HIS A 57 2.89 -5.91 19.27
CA HIS A 57 3.49 -6.43 20.48
C HIS A 57 3.08 -7.89 20.75
N ASP A 58 1.80 -8.22 20.64
CA ASP A 58 1.28 -9.56 20.86
C ASP A 58 1.86 -10.59 19.88
N LEU A 59 2.18 -10.13 18.66
CA LEU A 59 2.84 -10.93 17.63
C LEU A 59 4.37 -10.93 17.74
N GLU A 60 4.95 -10.25 18.73
CA GLU A 60 6.40 -10.12 18.99
C GLU A 60 7.18 -9.47 17.81
N ILE A 61 6.51 -8.63 17.01
CA ILE A 61 7.11 -7.94 15.85
C ILE A 61 7.26 -6.43 16.03
N GLN A 62 7.05 -5.89 17.23
CA GLN A 62 7.10 -4.45 17.51
C GLN A 62 8.42 -3.78 17.09
N ASN A 63 9.53 -4.52 17.08
CA ASN A 63 10.85 -4.01 16.67
C ASN A 63 10.99 -3.85 15.14
N TYR A 64 10.06 -4.40 14.38
CA TYR A 64 10.02 -4.36 12.91
C TYR A 64 8.92 -3.43 12.38
N VAL A 65 8.15 -2.78 13.26
CA VAL A 65 7.04 -1.89 12.90
C VAL A 65 7.28 -0.48 13.44
N ASN A 66 7.36 0.49 12.55
CA ASN A 66 7.54 1.89 12.91
C ASN A 66 6.23 2.67 12.71
N PHE A 67 5.68 3.21 13.79
CA PHE A 67 4.51 4.09 13.74
C PHE A 67 4.97 5.56 13.77
N LEU A 68 4.97 6.23 12.63
CA LEU A 68 5.51 7.59 12.49
C LEU A 68 4.53 8.71 12.88
N GLY A 69 3.24 8.38 13.09
CA GLY A 69 2.22 9.40 13.30
C GLY A 69 1.96 10.23 12.04
N ASN A 70 1.45 11.46 12.23
CA ASN A 70 1.22 12.39 11.12
C ASN A 70 2.56 12.91 10.60
N TYR A 71 3.05 12.32 9.54
CA TYR A 71 4.30 12.68 8.90
C TYR A 71 4.03 13.64 7.73
N LEU A 72 4.78 14.74 7.64
CA LEU A 72 4.50 15.82 6.67
C LEU A 72 4.93 15.48 5.24
N ASP A 73 6.00 14.71 5.09
CA ASP A 73 6.56 14.37 3.77
C ASP A 73 6.42 12.87 3.49
N VAL A 74 5.19 12.45 3.19
CA VAL A 74 4.86 11.05 2.91
C VAL A 74 5.58 10.54 1.66
N ASN A 75 5.89 11.43 0.70
CA ASN A 75 6.56 11.05 -0.54
C ASN A 75 7.95 10.49 -0.28
N ASP A 76 8.73 11.07 0.66
CA ASP A 76 10.05 10.53 1.04
C ASP A 76 9.98 9.09 1.55
N ILE A 77 8.90 8.75 2.26
CA ILE A 77 8.66 7.40 2.74
C ILE A 77 8.29 6.49 1.57
N LEU A 78 7.38 6.94 0.69
CA LEU A 78 6.93 6.16 -0.46
C LEU A 78 8.07 5.89 -1.44
N CYS A 79 8.90 6.88 -1.77
CA CYS A 79 10.09 6.70 -2.62
C CYS A 79 11.04 5.61 -2.12
N SER A 80 11.08 5.39 -0.80
CA SER A 80 11.92 4.38 -0.16
C SER A 80 11.23 3.02 -0.01
N SER A 81 9.94 2.91 -0.38
CA SER A 81 9.13 1.73 -0.15
C SER A 81 9.24 0.69 -1.28
N ASP A 82 9.07 -0.56 -0.91
CA ASP A 82 9.04 -1.69 -1.86
C ASP A 82 7.62 -2.18 -2.14
N LEU A 83 6.71 -2.02 -1.16
CA LEU A 83 5.33 -2.46 -1.28
C LEU A 83 4.40 -1.58 -0.43
N PHE A 84 3.23 -1.27 -0.96
CA PHE A 84 2.19 -0.54 -0.24
C PHE A 84 1.03 -1.46 0.13
N LEU A 85 0.57 -1.40 1.38
CA LEU A 85 -0.54 -2.21 1.89
C LEU A 85 -1.79 -1.37 2.11
N LEU A 86 -2.91 -1.72 1.47
CA LEU A 86 -4.19 -1.01 1.57
C LEU A 86 -5.37 -2.00 1.76
N PRO A 87 -5.50 -2.66 2.92
CA PRO A 87 -6.55 -3.66 3.18
C PRO A 87 -7.90 -3.03 3.53
N SER A 88 -8.16 -1.79 3.12
CA SER A 88 -9.35 -1.02 3.47
C SER A 88 -10.65 -1.78 3.15
N GLU A 89 -11.63 -1.67 4.04
CA GLU A 89 -12.96 -2.23 3.85
C GLU A 89 -13.78 -1.44 2.81
N SER A 90 -13.50 -0.15 2.71
CA SER A 90 -14.12 0.75 1.72
C SER A 90 -13.18 1.90 1.38
N GLU A 91 -13.09 2.23 0.12
CA GLU A 91 -12.35 3.37 -0.44
C GLU A 91 -13.15 3.99 -1.58
N SER A 92 -13.28 5.31 -1.59
CA SER A 92 -13.97 5.99 -2.68
C SER A 92 -13.19 5.90 -3.99
N PHE A 93 -11.88 6.12 -3.95
CA PHE A 93 -11.00 6.08 -5.13
C PHE A 93 -9.67 5.36 -4.86
N GLY A 94 -9.10 5.50 -3.65
CA GLY A 94 -7.80 4.92 -3.32
C GLY A 94 -6.62 5.85 -3.59
N LEU A 95 -6.75 7.14 -3.23
CA LEU A 95 -5.69 8.14 -3.43
C LEU A 95 -4.34 7.71 -2.87
N ALA A 96 -4.31 7.12 -1.67
CA ALA A 96 -3.06 6.65 -1.07
C ALA A 96 -2.37 5.55 -1.91
N ALA A 97 -3.16 4.68 -2.58
CA ALA A 97 -2.63 3.70 -3.53
C ALA A 97 -2.06 4.40 -4.77
N LEU A 98 -2.76 5.40 -5.31
CA LEU A 98 -2.30 6.16 -6.47
C LEU A 98 -1.01 6.93 -6.17
N GLU A 99 -0.92 7.57 -5.00
CA GLU A 99 0.29 8.25 -4.53
C GLU A 99 1.46 7.28 -4.42
N ALA A 100 1.27 6.10 -3.83
CA ALA A 100 2.30 5.06 -3.77
C ALA A 100 2.74 4.60 -5.17
N MET A 101 1.79 4.36 -6.08
CA MET A 101 2.08 3.94 -7.44
C MET A 101 2.80 5.03 -8.25
N ALA A 102 2.54 6.31 -7.97
CA ALA A 102 3.24 7.44 -8.61
C ALA A 102 4.73 7.49 -8.21
N GLU A 103 5.09 6.95 -7.04
CA GLU A 103 6.47 6.73 -6.61
C GLU A 103 7.03 5.35 -7.04
N GLY A 104 6.31 4.65 -7.90
CA GLY A 104 6.71 3.33 -8.38
C GLY A 104 6.56 2.21 -7.36
N VAL A 105 5.66 2.35 -6.37
CA VAL A 105 5.43 1.34 -5.34
C VAL A 105 4.22 0.49 -5.69
N PRO A 106 4.38 -0.83 -5.90
CA PRO A 106 3.26 -1.72 -6.17
C PRO A 106 2.36 -1.87 -4.92
N VAL A 107 1.08 -2.17 -5.15
CA VAL A 107 0.05 -2.12 -4.13
C VAL A 107 -0.60 -3.49 -3.91
N ILE A 108 -0.64 -3.94 -2.66
CA ILE A 108 -1.54 -5.00 -2.22
C ILE A 108 -2.75 -4.35 -1.56
N SER A 109 -3.93 -4.56 -2.12
CA SER A 109 -5.14 -3.92 -1.64
C SER A 109 -6.33 -4.87 -1.58
N SER A 110 -7.36 -4.45 -0.85
CA SER A 110 -8.67 -5.08 -0.96
C SER A 110 -9.32 -4.76 -2.31
N ASN A 111 -10.20 -5.65 -2.76
CA ASN A 111 -11.07 -5.45 -3.92
C ASN A 111 -12.36 -4.74 -3.47
N ALA A 112 -12.26 -3.46 -3.10
CA ALA A 112 -13.36 -2.70 -2.52
C ALA A 112 -13.45 -1.26 -3.07
N GLY A 113 -14.67 -0.78 -3.26
CA GLY A 113 -14.95 0.59 -3.74
C GLY A 113 -14.26 0.90 -5.07
N GLY A 114 -13.62 2.06 -5.16
CA GLY A 114 -12.89 2.51 -6.36
C GLY A 114 -11.46 1.96 -6.49
N ILE A 115 -10.97 1.15 -5.55
CA ILE A 115 -9.59 0.61 -5.61
C ILE A 115 -9.31 -0.15 -6.92
N PRO A 116 -10.20 -1.01 -7.46
CA PRO A 116 -9.96 -1.74 -8.71
C PRO A 116 -9.79 -0.86 -9.95
N GLU A 117 -10.25 0.39 -9.89
CA GLU A 117 -10.04 1.37 -10.96
C GLU A 117 -8.59 1.86 -10.98
N VAL A 118 -7.95 1.94 -9.82
CA VAL A 118 -6.57 2.40 -9.64
C VAL A 118 -5.60 1.24 -9.70
N ASN A 119 -5.73 0.27 -8.79
CA ASN A 119 -4.85 -0.89 -8.70
C ASN A 119 -5.32 -2.01 -9.62
N LYS A 120 -4.46 -2.43 -10.54
CA LYS A 120 -4.78 -3.47 -11.53
C LYS A 120 -4.15 -4.80 -11.17
N GLN A 121 -5.00 -5.82 -11.02
CA GLN A 121 -4.62 -7.20 -10.69
C GLN A 121 -3.49 -7.72 -11.59
N GLY A 122 -2.38 -8.15 -10.96
CA GLY A 122 -1.22 -8.74 -11.63
C GLY A 122 -0.38 -7.78 -12.46
N VAL A 123 -0.69 -6.47 -12.41
CA VAL A 123 0.03 -5.42 -13.13
C VAL A 123 0.67 -4.44 -12.15
N SER A 124 -0.11 -3.58 -11.50
CA SER A 124 0.38 -2.61 -10.53
C SER A 124 0.40 -3.14 -9.09
N GLY A 125 -0.08 -4.34 -8.90
CA GLY A 125 -0.18 -5.02 -7.62
C GLY A 125 -1.20 -6.15 -7.69
N PHE A 126 -1.80 -6.46 -6.53
CA PHE A 126 -2.86 -7.47 -6.44
C PHE A 126 -4.03 -6.97 -5.63
N LEU A 127 -5.22 -7.52 -5.96
CA LEU A 127 -6.49 -7.29 -5.29
C LEU A 127 -6.90 -8.57 -4.56
N SER A 128 -7.34 -8.45 -3.31
CA SER A 128 -7.79 -9.58 -2.49
C SER A 128 -9.17 -9.28 -1.90
N PRO A 129 -9.95 -10.28 -1.49
CA PRO A 129 -11.19 -10.04 -0.73
C PRO A 129 -10.90 -9.25 0.55
N VAL A 130 -11.84 -8.38 0.95
CA VAL A 130 -11.75 -7.63 2.21
C VAL A 130 -11.57 -8.58 3.39
N GLY A 131 -10.50 -8.38 4.17
CA GLY A 131 -10.19 -9.19 5.35
C GLY A 131 -9.46 -10.50 5.07
N ASP A 132 -9.20 -10.84 3.82
CA ASP A 132 -8.41 -12.03 3.46
C ASP A 132 -6.90 -11.72 3.60
N VAL A 133 -6.46 -11.71 4.84
CA VAL A 133 -5.06 -11.46 5.22
C VAL A 133 -4.11 -12.50 4.61
N ASP A 134 -4.57 -13.74 4.47
CA ASP A 134 -3.75 -14.82 3.93
C ASP A 134 -3.50 -14.64 2.43
N ASP A 135 -4.53 -14.26 1.69
CA ASP A 135 -4.41 -13.97 0.27
C ASP A 135 -3.54 -12.73 0.02
N MET A 136 -3.75 -11.66 0.80
CA MET A 136 -2.92 -10.45 0.72
C MET A 136 -1.44 -10.74 1.01
N ALA A 137 -1.15 -11.56 2.01
CA ALA A 137 0.23 -11.94 2.34
C ALA A 137 0.88 -12.80 1.23
N ARG A 138 0.15 -13.76 0.64
CA ARG A 138 0.63 -14.53 -0.52
C ARG A 138 0.96 -13.62 -1.70
N ASN A 139 0.05 -12.70 -2.00
CA ASN A 139 0.21 -11.72 -3.08
C ASN A 139 1.41 -10.79 -2.84
N ALA A 140 1.62 -10.34 -1.59
CA ALA A 140 2.80 -9.57 -1.19
C ALA A 140 4.09 -10.38 -1.42
N LEU A 141 4.15 -11.62 -0.96
CA LEU A 141 5.30 -12.52 -1.15
C LEU A 141 5.57 -12.79 -2.62
N THR A 142 4.53 -12.88 -3.48
CA THR A 142 4.69 -13.03 -4.93
C THR A 142 5.42 -11.84 -5.56
N ILE A 143 5.11 -10.61 -5.15
CA ILE A 143 5.83 -9.41 -5.64
C ILE A 143 7.25 -9.36 -5.10
N LEU A 144 7.44 -9.76 -3.85
CA LEU A 144 8.71 -9.69 -3.13
C LEU A 144 9.58 -10.95 -3.33
N ASP A 145 9.20 -11.86 -4.23
CA ASP A 145 9.88 -13.13 -4.42
C ASP A 145 11.35 -12.94 -4.81
N ASP A 146 11.58 -12.15 -5.82
CA ASP A 146 12.90 -11.79 -6.31
C ASP A 146 12.98 -10.33 -6.79
N ARG A 147 14.20 -9.85 -7.02
CA ARG A 147 14.44 -8.45 -7.43
C ARG A 147 13.88 -8.12 -8.81
N GLU A 148 13.85 -9.06 -9.73
CA GLU A 148 13.37 -8.85 -11.09
C GLU A 148 11.84 -8.70 -11.08
N THR A 149 11.15 -9.58 -10.36
CA THR A 149 9.71 -9.50 -10.16
C THR A 149 9.31 -8.18 -9.50
N LEU A 150 9.99 -7.80 -8.42
CA LEU A 150 9.73 -6.52 -7.75
C LEU A 150 9.96 -5.32 -8.68
N ALA A 151 11.09 -5.28 -9.41
CA ALA A 151 11.39 -4.20 -10.34
C ALA A 151 10.35 -4.08 -11.47
N ARG A 152 9.85 -5.19 -11.98
CA ARG A 152 8.78 -5.23 -12.97
C ARG A 152 7.49 -4.62 -12.42
N PHE A 153 7.05 -5.02 -11.21
CA PHE A 153 5.85 -4.45 -10.59
C PHE A 153 6.02 -2.96 -10.27
N LYS A 154 7.21 -2.53 -9.82
CA LYS A 154 7.51 -1.11 -9.60
C LYS A 154 7.35 -0.29 -10.88
N ALA A 155 7.91 -0.74 -12.00
CA ALA A 155 7.77 -0.07 -13.29
C ALA A 155 6.32 -0.01 -13.78
N GLN A 156 5.57 -1.12 -13.62
CA GLN A 156 4.17 -1.19 -14.02
C GLN A 156 3.26 -0.36 -13.11
N ALA A 157 3.56 -0.22 -11.82
CA ALA A 157 2.85 0.67 -10.91
C ALA A 157 3.00 2.13 -11.33
N LEU A 158 4.22 2.57 -11.64
CA LEU A 158 4.50 3.91 -12.13
C LEU A 158 3.79 4.20 -13.46
N GLU A 159 3.85 3.27 -14.41
CA GLU A 159 3.14 3.37 -15.68
C GLU A 159 1.62 3.49 -15.46
N ARG A 160 1.06 2.65 -14.58
CA ARG A 160 -0.36 2.68 -14.25
C ARG A 160 -0.76 4.03 -13.64
N ALA A 161 0.01 4.57 -12.71
CA ALA A 161 -0.25 5.88 -12.08
C ALA A 161 -0.28 7.01 -13.11
N SER A 162 0.59 6.96 -14.13
CA SER A 162 0.64 7.99 -15.19
C SER A 162 -0.66 8.12 -16.00
N LEU A 163 -1.54 7.11 -15.96
CA LEU A 163 -2.85 7.18 -16.62
C LEU A 163 -3.83 8.12 -15.89
N PHE A 164 -3.55 8.43 -14.62
CA PHE A 164 -4.35 9.31 -13.77
C PHE A 164 -3.77 10.72 -13.63
N ASP A 165 -2.77 11.08 -14.46
CA ASP A 165 -2.21 12.43 -14.51
C ASP A 165 -3.30 13.43 -14.94
N GLU A 166 -3.37 14.58 -14.24
CA GLU A 166 -4.31 15.66 -14.53
C GLU A 166 -4.29 16.10 -16.00
N LYS A 167 -3.10 16.12 -16.62
CA LYS A 167 -2.92 16.48 -18.04
C LYS A 167 -3.62 15.52 -18.99
N ARG A 168 -3.92 14.31 -18.55
CA ARG A 168 -4.69 13.31 -19.31
C ARG A 168 -6.17 13.34 -18.98
N ILE A 169 -6.50 13.55 -17.71
CA ILE A 169 -7.88 13.49 -17.23
C ILE A 169 -8.66 14.75 -17.60
N ILE A 170 -8.07 15.95 -17.47
CA ILE A 170 -8.74 17.22 -17.78
C ILE A 170 -9.28 17.27 -19.21
N PRO A 171 -8.51 16.94 -20.27
CA PRO A 171 -9.03 16.95 -21.64
C PRO A 171 -10.18 15.96 -21.87
N MET A 172 -10.21 14.83 -21.14
CA MET A 172 -11.31 13.87 -21.24
C MET A 172 -12.62 14.42 -20.66
N TYR A 173 -12.55 15.16 -19.56
CA TYR A 173 -13.71 15.86 -18.99
C TYR A 173 -14.17 17.00 -19.90
N GLU A 174 -13.26 17.80 -20.44
CA GLU A 174 -13.59 18.89 -21.37
C GLU A 174 -14.29 18.36 -22.62
N ALA A 175 -13.87 17.23 -23.19
CA ALA A 175 -14.51 16.61 -24.34
C ALA A 175 -15.97 16.24 -24.05
N VAL A 176 -16.28 15.69 -22.88
CA VAL A 176 -17.66 15.35 -22.46
C VAL A 176 -18.55 16.58 -22.34
N TYR A 177 -18.01 17.73 -21.90
CA TYR A 177 -18.77 18.99 -21.80
C TYR A 177 -18.98 19.68 -23.16
N HIS A 178 -18.15 19.40 -24.16
CA HIS A 178 -18.28 19.97 -25.50
C HIS A 178 -19.20 19.14 -26.43
N GLU A 179 -19.58 17.93 -26.04
CA GLU A 179 -20.52 17.07 -26.77
C GLU A 179 -22.00 17.28 -26.36
N GLN A 180 -22.30 18.23 -25.47
CA GLN A 180 -23.64 18.67 -25.06
C GLN A 180 -23.97 20.05 -25.69
#